data_5eb60c13199d8daab6b09c7fb47063ed
#
_entry.id   5eb60c13199d8daab6b09c7fb47063ed
#
_cell.length_a   1.000
_cell.length_b   1.000
_cell.length_c   1.000
_cell.angle_alpha   90.00
_cell.angle_beta   90.00
_cell.angle_gamma   90.00
#
_symmetry.space_group_name_H-M   'P 1'
#
loop_
_entity.id
_entity.type
_entity.pdbx_description
1 polymer ?
#
loop_
_entity_poly.entity_id
_entity_poly.type
_entity_poly.pdbx_seq_one_letter_code
_entity_poly.pdbx_strand_id
1 'polypeptide(L)'
;MSNLNLWDKLNKLNETWKWVDLSHEVSSRTPHCHGFSSLKTSTLYELEKDGFTTHTYELVGQYGTHVDAPIHFVKNQRTLDTFTPEDMVMPLWLMSANRCSNLLYLPKNKKWYRICS
;
A
#
# COMPACT_ATOMS: atom_id res chain seq x y z
N MET A 1 3.53 13.54 35.04
CA MET A 1 3.29 13.07 33.63
C MET A 1 2.45 11.81 33.70
N SER A 2 1.20 11.85 33.26
CA SER A 2 0.33 10.66 33.26
C SER A 2 0.92 9.62 32.33
N ASN A 3 1.23 8.43 32.85
CA ASN A 3 1.59 7.27 32.04
C ASN A 3 0.33 6.79 31.31
N LEU A 4 -0.03 7.47 30.20
CA LEU A 4 -1.06 6.99 29.30
C LEU A 4 -0.60 5.66 28.74
N ASN A 5 -1.40 4.61 28.92
CA ASN A 5 -1.13 3.33 28.28
C ASN A 5 -1.32 3.45 26.74
N LEU A 6 -0.93 2.42 26.00
CA LEU A 6 -0.99 2.44 24.54
C LEU A 6 -2.41 2.67 24.01
N TRP A 7 -3.42 2.09 24.67
CA TRP A 7 -4.83 2.23 24.28
C TRP A 7 -5.35 3.64 24.48
N ASP A 8 -4.96 4.33 25.57
CA ASP A 8 -5.35 5.72 25.80
C ASP A 8 -4.76 6.64 24.72
N LYS A 9 -3.51 6.37 24.30
CA LYS A 9 -2.87 7.12 23.20
C LYS A 9 -3.60 6.90 21.88
N LEU A 10 -3.97 5.66 21.56
CA LEU A 10 -4.70 5.31 20.35
C LEU A 10 -6.10 5.92 20.35
N ASN A 11 -6.83 5.85 21.46
CA ASN A 11 -8.15 6.46 21.60
C ASN A 11 -8.08 7.97 21.39
N LYS A 12 -7.09 8.64 21.98
CA LYS A 12 -6.89 10.07 21.78
C LYS A 12 -6.57 10.43 20.33
N LEU A 13 -5.83 9.59 19.60
CA LEU A 13 -5.61 9.75 18.16
C LEU A 13 -6.93 9.62 17.40
N ASN A 14 -7.73 8.61 17.70
CA ASN A 14 -9.03 8.38 17.05
C ASN A 14 -10.03 9.51 17.30
N GLU A 15 -9.98 10.18 18.45
CA GLU A 15 -10.82 11.33 18.79
C GLU A 15 -10.39 12.61 18.06
N THR A 16 -9.09 12.77 17.79
CA THR A 16 -8.51 14.01 17.28
C THR A 16 -8.21 13.98 15.79
N TRP A 17 -8.06 12.79 15.19
CA TRP A 17 -7.66 12.60 13.80
C TRP A 17 -8.72 11.81 13.04
N LYS A 18 -8.92 12.17 11.78
CA LYS A 18 -9.77 11.42 10.87
C LYS A 18 -8.92 10.40 10.12
N TRP A 19 -9.25 9.13 10.27
CA TRP A 19 -8.68 8.08 9.45
C TRP A 19 -9.33 8.11 8.05
N VAL A 20 -8.51 8.05 7.03
CA VAL A 20 -8.97 8.01 5.63
C VAL A 20 -8.19 6.91 4.93
N ASP A 21 -8.89 5.93 4.40
CA ASP A 21 -8.31 4.94 3.50
C ASP A 21 -8.26 5.53 2.09
N LEU A 22 -7.06 5.61 1.54
CA LEU A 22 -6.80 6.11 0.18
C LEU A 22 -6.47 4.96 -0.78
N SER A 23 -6.60 3.72 -0.35
CA SER A 23 -6.33 2.55 -1.16
C SER A 23 -7.48 2.30 -2.15
N HIS A 24 -7.16 1.84 -3.33
CA HIS A 24 -8.15 1.26 -4.23
C HIS A 24 -8.57 -0.12 -3.73
N GLU A 25 -9.83 -0.45 -3.90
CA GLU A 25 -10.30 -1.82 -3.71
C GLU A 25 -9.50 -2.78 -4.60
N VAL A 26 -9.01 -3.88 -4.03
CA VAL A 26 -8.26 -4.90 -4.79
C VAL A 26 -9.25 -5.82 -5.49
N SER A 27 -9.45 -5.63 -6.78
CA SER A 27 -10.37 -6.38 -7.63
C SER A 27 -9.82 -6.49 -9.06
N SER A 28 -10.45 -7.29 -9.92
CA SER A 28 -10.10 -7.36 -11.35
C SER A 28 -10.31 -6.04 -12.11
N ARG A 29 -11.02 -5.07 -11.50
CA ARG A 29 -11.30 -3.75 -12.07
C ARG A 29 -10.38 -2.65 -11.52
N THR A 30 -9.50 -2.99 -10.59
CA THR A 30 -8.56 -2.02 -10.01
C THR A 30 -7.69 -1.39 -11.10
N PRO A 31 -7.53 -0.06 -11.12
CA PRO A 31 -6.64 0.61 -12.06
C PRO A 31 -5.21 0.08 -11.94
N HIS A 32 -4.60 -0.26 -13.06
CA HIS A 32 -3.23 -0.75 -13.15
C HIS A 32 -2.62 -0.42 -14.51
N CYS A 33 -1.32 -0.58 -14.67
CA CYS A 33 -0.64 -0.33 -15.94
C CYS A 33 -1.17 -1.24 -17.05
N HIS A 34 -1.43 -0.68 -18.23
CA HIS A 34 -1.98 -1.40 -19.39
C HIS A 34 -1.17 -2.63 -19.84
N GLY A 35 0.12 -2.68 -19.51
CA GLY A 35 0.97 -3.82 -19.83
C GLY A 35 0.84 -5.00 -18.86
N PHE A 36 0.09 -4.86 -17.79
CA PHE A 36 -0.05 -5.88 -16.74
C PHE A 36 -1.41 -6.59 -16.86
N SER A 37 -1.41 -7.85 -16.43
CA SER A 37 -2.66 -8.62 -16.35
C SER A 37 -3.49 -8.17 -15.17
N SER A 38 -4.81 -8.15 -15.34
CA SER A 38 -5.75 -7.96 -14.21
C SER A 38 -5.62 -9.07 -13.18
N LEU A 39 -5.97 -8.77 -11.94
CA LEU A 39 -6.07 -9.75 -10.86
C LEU A 39 -6.91 -10.95 -11.29
N LYS A 40 -6.37 -12.14 -11.10
CA LYS A 40 -7.11 -13.40 -11.17
C LYS A 40 -7.33 -13.92 -9.77
N THR A 41 -8.55 -14.39 -9.51
CA THR A 41 -8.94 -14.98 -8.23
C THR A 41 -9.56 -16.34 -8.48
N SER A 42 -9.18 -17.33 -7.69
CA SER A 42 -9.82 -18.63 -7.65
C SER A 42 -10.05 -19.09 -6.21
N THR A 43 -11.13 -19.81 -5.99
CA THR A 43 -11.39 -20.43 -4.68
C THR A 43 -10.54 -21.70 -4.55
N LEU A 44 -9.74 -21.77 -3.50
CA LEU A 44 -8.92 -22.95 -3.18
C LEU A 44 -9.66 -23.92 -2.27
N TYR A 45 -10.33 -23.38 -1.24
CA TYR A 45 -11.16 -24.15 -0.28
C TYR A 45 -12.51 -23.46 -0.11
N GLU A 46 -13.56 -24.27 0.07
CA GLU A 46 -14.95 -23.85 0.20
C GLU A 46 -15.48 -24.21 1.60
N LEU A 47 -16.25 -23.31 2.21
CA LEU A 47 -16.74 -23.46 3.58
C LEU A 47 -17.54 -24.77 3.76
N GLU A 48 -18.41 -25.10 2.80
CA GLU A 48 -19.30 -26.27 2.88
C GLU A 48 -18.55 -27.59 2.79
N LYS A 49 -17.42 -27.62 2.09
CA LYS A 49 -16.60 -28.83 1.90
C LYS A 49 -15.49 -28.96 2.93
N ASP A 50 -14.80 -27.83 3.17
CA ASP A 50 -13.51 -27.85 3.84
C ASP A 50 -13.58 -27.24 5.24
N GLY A 51 -14.75 -26.67 5.63
CA GLY A 51 -14.96 -26.02 6.92
C GLY A 51 -14.36 -24.61 7.01
N PHE A 52 -13.75 -24.11 5.94
CA PHE A 52 -13.19 -22.74 5.82
C PHE A 52 -13.12 -22.33 4.36
N THR A 53 -13.06 -21.01 4.11
CA THR A 53 -12.91 -20.47 2.76
C THR A 53 -11.51 -19.88 2.57
N THR A 54 -10.86 -20.21 1.45
CA THR A 54 -9.57 -19.63 1.06
C THR A 54 -9.54 -19.35 -0.44
N HIS A 55 -8.97 -18.20 -0.80
CA HIS A 55 -8.79 -17.82 -2.19
C HIS A 55 -7.31 -17.75 -2.57
N THR A 56 -7.04 -18.04 -3.82
CA THR A 56 -5.75 -17.79 -4.45
C THR A 56 -5.83 -16.51 -5.29
N TYR A 57 -4.81 -15.69 -5.22
CA TYR A 57 -4.69 -14.45 -6.00
C TYR A 57 -3.43 -14.49 -6.86
N GLU A 58 -3.59 -14.17 -8.16
CA GLU A 58 -2.49 -13.99 -9.10
C GLU A 58 -2.51 -12.54 -9.57
N LEU A 59 -1.51 -11.76 -9.18
CA LEU A 59 -1.38 -10.35 -9.54
C LEU A 59 0.10 -9.95 -9.64
N VAL A 60 0.37 -8.88 -10.37
CA VAL A 60 1.70 -8.25 -10.39
C VAL A 60 1.91 -7.42 -9.13
N GLY A 61 3.17 -7.26 -8.68
CA GLY A 61 3.47 -6.51 -7.45
C GLY A 61 3.05 -5.03 -7.49
N GLN A 62 3.02 -4.44 -8.68
CA GLN A 62 2.63 -3.04 -8.92
C GLN A 62 1.15 -2.93 -9.33
N TYR A 63 0.26 -3.56 -8.56
CA TYR A 63 -1.17 -3.60 -8.84
C TYR A 63 -1.95 -2.68 -7.90
N GLY A 64 -2.80 -1.81 -8.45
CA GLY A 64 -3.58 -0.85 -7.66
C GLY A 64 -2.73 0.13 -6.86
N THR A 65 -3.15 0.44 -5.65
CA THR A 65 -2.40 1.29 -4.73
C THR A 65 -1.24 0.52 -4.13
N HIS A 66 -0.01 0.90 -4.46
CA HIS A 66 1.20 0.20 -4.05
C HIS A 66 2.36 1.17 -3.81
N VAL A 67 3.43 0.68 -3.22
CA VAL A 67 4.69 1.38 -3.07
C VAL A 67 5.77 0.67 -3.88
N ASP A 68 6.56 1.45 -4.61
CA ASP A 68 7.73 0.94 -5.33
C ASP A 68 8.96 1.05 -4.45
N ALA A 69 9.68 -0.07 -4.27
CA ALA A 69 11.00 -0.03 -3.68
C ALA A 69 12.02 0.56 -4.68
N PRO A 70 13.12 1.18 -4.21
CA PRO A 70 14.14 1.76 -5.10
C PRO A 70 14.70 0.79 -6.14
N ILE A 71 14.79 -0.50 -5.82
CA ILE A 71 15.24 -1.54 -6.75
C ILE A 71 14.35 -1.67 -7.99
N HIS A 72 13.10 -1.22 -7.91
CA HIS A 72 12.19 -1.28 -9.07
C HIS A 72 12.71 -0.48 -10.27
N PHE A 73 13.44 0.60 -10.03
CA PHE A 73 13.99 1.46 -11.09
C PHE A 73 15.52 1.46 -11.15
N VAL A 74 16.21 1.08 -10.06
CA VAL A 74 17.66 1.19 -9.97
C VAL A 74 18.27 -0.10 -9.46
N LYS A 75 19.13 -0.71 -10.28
CA LYS A 75 19.82 -1.97 -9.95
C LYS A 75 20.61 -1.86 -8.63
N ASN A 76 20.57 -2.91 -7.83
CA ASN A 76 21.29 -3.05 -6.55
C ASN A 76 20.86 -2.03 -5.48
N GLN A 77 19.68 -1.44 -5.59
CA GLN A 77 19.09 -0.60 -4.57
C GLN A 77 18.27 -1.40 -3.56
N ARG A 78 17.77 -0.73 -2.51
CA ARG A 78 16.97 -1.34 -1.44
C ARG A 78 15.74 -2.06 -2.00
N THR A 79 15.52 -3.24 -1.48
CA THR A 79 14.30 -4.04 -1.67
C THR A 79 13.28 -3.71 -0.58
N LEU A 80 12.01 -4.05 -0.77
CA LEU A 80 10.93 -3.69 0.15
C LEU A 80 11.08 -4.37 1.52
N ASP A 81 11.64 -5.57 1.56
CA ASP A 81 11.92 -6.34 2.80
C ASP A 81 12.97 -5.69 3.71
N THR A 82 13.73 -4.73 3.19
CA THR A 82 14.72 -3.95 3.97
C THR A 82 14.15 -2.67 4.58
N PHE A 83 12.87 -2.37 4.37
CA PHE A 83 12.21 -1.21 4.95
C PHE A 83 11.75 -1.48 6.37
N THR A 84 11.88 -0.49 7.23
CA THR A 84 11.35 -0.53 8.60
C THR A 84 9.95 0.08 8.64
N PRO A 85 9.16 -0.19 9.70
CA PRO A 85 7.87 0.50 9.88
C PRO A 85 7.99 2.02 9.83
N GLU A 86 9.07 2.59 10.35
CA GLU A 86 9.33 4.04 10.34
C GLU A 86 9.55 4.59 8.94
N ASP A 87 10.13 3.79 8.04
CA ASP A 87 10.27 4.17 6.63
C ASP A 87 8.90 4.29 5.93
N MET A 88 7.87 3.62 6.45
CA MET A 88 6.51 3.58 5.86
C MET A 88 5.56 4.61 6.47
N VAL A 89 5.94 5.26 7.57
CA VAL A 89 5.16 6.34 8.19
C VAL A 89 5.72 7.69 7.76
N MET A 90 5.02 8.38 6.87
CA MET A 90 5.53 9.62 6.28
C MET A 90 4.38 10.60 5.96
N PRO A 91 4.67 11.92 5.93
CA PRO A 91 3.68 12.90 5.51
C PRO A 91 3.32 12.69 4.03
N LEU A 92 2.02 12.73 3.73
CA LEU A 92 1.49 12.62 2.38
C LEU A 92 1.52 13.99 1.68
N TRP A 93 2.08 14.02 0.47
CA TRP A 93 1.94 15.14 -0.45
C TRP A 93 1.07 14.71 -1.63
N LEU A 94 -0.05 15.38 -1.80
CA LEU A 94 -0.92 15.15 -2.94
C LEU A 94 -0.40 15.94 -4.14
N MET A 95 -0.01 15.26 -5.19
CA MET A 95 0.30 15.85 -6.49
C MET A 95 -0.79 15.49 -7.47
N SER A 96 -1.55 16.47 -7.94
CA SER A 96 -2.47 16.30 -9.07
C SER A 96 -1.66 16.27 -10.36
N ALA A 97 -1.58 15.12 -11.00
CA ALA A 97 -0.95 14.98 -12.31
C ALA A 97 -2.00 14.61 -13.35
N ASN A 98 -2.23 15.52 -14.30
CA ASN A 98 -3.10 15.28 -15.46
C ASN A 98 -2.49 14.31 -16.50
N ARG A 99 -1.44 13.59 -16.17
CA ARG A 99 -0.78 12.59 -17.04
C ARG A 99 -0.20 11.48 -16.17
N CYS A 100 -0.12 10.26 -16.72
CA CYS A 100 0.32 8.97 -16.14
C CYS A 100 1.71 8.94 -15.48
N SER A 101 2.04 9.90 -14.66
CA SER A 101 3.28 9.94 -13.90
C SER A 101 3.04 10.58 -12.53
N ASN A 102 2.29 9.87 -11.69
CA ASN A 102 2.08 10.30 -10.30
C ASN A 102 3.34 9.96 -9.49
N LEU A 103 4.29 10.88 -9.49
CA LEU A 103 5.44 10.83 -8.58
C LEU A 103 5.04 11.53 -7.28
N LEU A 104 4.92 10.77 -6.21
CA LEU A 104 4.86 11.32 -4.86
C LEU A 104 6.28 11.58 -4.37
N TYR A 105 6.59 12.83 -4.18
CA TYR A 105 7.86 13.29 -3.62
C TYR A 105 7.73 13.52 -2.12
N LEU A 106 8.51 12.82 -1.33
CA LEU A 106 8.56 13.00 0.12
C LEU A 106 9.96 13.45 0.54
N PRO A 107 10.12 14.67 1.03
CA PRO A 107 11.41 15.17 1.45
C PRO A 107 11.74 14.73 2.88
N LYS A 108 12.12 13.47 3.08
CA LYS A 108 12.92 13.07 4.23
C LYS A 108 14.16 12.37 3.69
N ASN A 109 15.31 13.01 3.81
CA ASN A 109 16.62 12.48 3.42
C ASN A 109 16.81 12.15 1.91
N LYS A 110 16.17 12.90 0.99
CA LYS A 110 16.32 12.74 -0.47
C LYS A 110 15.97 11.34 -1.00
N LYS A 111 15.07 10.62 -0.34
CA LYS A 111 14.55 9.34 -0.84
C LYS A 111 13.23 9.56 -1.57
N TRP A 112 13.11 8.97 -2.75
CA TRP A 112 11.93 9.04 -3.60
C TRP A 112 11.10 7.77 -3.42
N TYR A 113 9.80 7.92 -3.22
CA TYR A 113 8.86 6.81 -3.25
C TYR A 113 7.76 7.16 -4.25
N ARG A 114 7.37 6.19 -5.05
CA ARG A 114 6.25 6.32 -5.97
C ARG A 114 5.06 5.54 -5.39
N ILE A 115 3.95 6.22 -5.19
CA ILE A 115 2.67 5.57 -4.94
C ILE A 115 1.86 5.71 -6.22
N CYS A 116 1.57 4.60 -6.89
CA CYS A 116 0.72 4.58 -8.07
C CYS A 116 -0.71 4.28 -7.64
N SER A 117 -1.64 5.06 -8.12
CA SER A 117 -3.08 4.85 -7.97
C SER A 117 -3.76 4.85 -9.32
#